data_c75b47e64b1d36bc147b33c12d9a52b7
#
_entry.id   c75b47e64b1d36bc147b33c12d9a52b7
#
_cell.length_a   1.000
_cell.length_b   1.000
_cell.length_c   1.000
_cell.angle_alpha   90.00
_cell.angle_beta   90.00
_cell.angle_gamma   90.00
#
_symmetry.space_group_name_H-M   'P 1'
#
loop_
_entity.id
_entity.type
_entity.pdbx_description
1 polymer ?
#
loop_
_entity_poly.entity_id
_entity_poly.type
_entity_poly.pdbx_seq_one_letter_code
_entity_poly.pdbx_strand_id
1 'polypeptide(L)'
;NALWYNAVCYALELAGKHADKAFVKAWESLPARTQASFVELFRLPEGYLADFVGTDGPDKSTRPNMIVACGLNYKMLDETMQLEVIRTVRQHLLTPKGLRTLSPRNLLYKGSLEGGSPAERDFAGKNGSAWPWLLQFYVKACFDIDRDVFLPQAREILANFDEDIQSYGIGSICELYDADPPYASRGAISQAWSVGAV
;
A
#
# COMPACT_ATOMS: atom_id res chain seq x y z
N ASN A 1 -6.70 -4.37 -9.47
CA ASN A 1 -7.51 -5.58 -9.22
C ASN A 1 -8.12 -5.57 -7.82
N ALA A 2 -7.37 -5.36 -6.73
CA ALA A 2 -7.91 -5.40 -5.37
C ALA A 2 -9.02 -4.37 -5.11
N LEU A 3 -8.87 -3.14 -5.58
CA LEU A 3 -9.93 -2.10 -5.49
C LEU A 3 -11.18 -2.51 -6.27
N TRP A 4 -11.03 -3.08 -7.46
CA TRP A 4 -12.14 -3.58 -8.25
C TRP A 4 -12.90 -4.70 -7.51
N TYR A 5 -12.18 -5.66 -6.97
CA TYR A 5 -12.77 -6.73 -6.16
C TYR A 5 -13.58 -6.17 -5.00
N ASN A 6 -13.02 -5.23 -4.25
CA ASN A 6 -13.73 -4.59 -3.14
C ASN A 6 -14.97 -3.83 -3.60
N ALA A 7 -14.91 -3.11 -4.73
CA ALA A 7 -16.06 -2.41 -5.29
C ALA A 7 -17.21 -3.39 -5.65
N VAL A 8 -16.88 -4.53 -6.26
CA VAL A 8 -17.87 -5.57 -6.61
C VAL A 8 -18.49 -6.19 -5.35
N CYS A 9 -17.66 -6.55 -4.36
CA CYS A 9 -18.15 -7.10 -3.09
C CYS A 9 -19.07 -6.12 -2.37
N TYR A 10 -18.69 -4.86 -2.29
CA TYR A 10 -19.50 -3.81 -1.68
C TYR A 10 -20.81 -3.57 -2.43
N ALA A 11 -20.77 -3.54 -3.78
CA ALA A 11 -21.97 -3.38 -4.60
C ALA A 11 -22.95 -4.56 -4.39
N LEU A 12 -22.44 -5.80 -4.28
CA LEU A 12 -23.25 -6.97 -3.96
C LEU A 12 -23.86 -6.89 -2.56
N GLU A 13 -23.12 -6.41 -1.57
CA GLU A 13 -23.64 -6.18 -0.22
C GLU A 13 -24.80 -5.16 -0.24
N LEU A 14 -24.63 -4.04 -0.96
CA LEU A 14 -25.67 -3.03 -1.12
C LEU A 14 -26.90 -3.58 -1.86
N ALA A 15 -26.70 -4.30 -2.97
CA ALA A 15 -27.77 -4.92 -3.72
C ALA A 15 -28.58 -5.91 -2.86
N GLY A 16 -27.89 -6.69 -2.00
CA GLY A 16 -28.53 -7.56 -1.02
C GLY A 16 -29.40 -6.79 -0.01
N LYS A 17 -28.88 -5.69 0.54
CA LYS A 17 -29.60 -4.82 1.48
C LYS A 17 -30.82 -4.16 0.86
N HIS A 18 -30.78 -3.83 -0.43
CA HIS A 18 -31.88 -3.20 -1.17
C HIS A 18 -32.73 -4.17 -1.97
N ALA A 19 -32.56 -5.49 -1.77
CA ALA A 19 -33.30 -6.56 -2.44
C ALA A 19 -33.21 -6.52 -3.99
N ASP A 20 -32.10 -6.00 -4.57
CA ASP A 20 -31.89 -6.06 -6.02
C ASP A 20 -31.41 -7.44 -6.44
N LYS A 21 -32.39 -8.34 -6.59
CA LYS A 21 -32.11 -9.74 -6.98
C LYS A 21 -31.52 -9.86 -8.39
N ALA A 22 -31.83 -8.93 -9.28
CA ALA A 22 -31.30 -8.97 -10.65
C ALA A 22 -29.80 -8.70 -10.67
N PHE A 23 -29.37 -7.68 -9.95
CA PHE A 23 -27.95 -7.39 -9.80
C PHE A 23 -27.20 -8.53 -9.11
N VAL A 24 -27.70 -9.02 -7.98
CA VAL A 24 -27.07 -10.15 -7.25
C VAL A 24 -26.91 -11.34 -8.18
N LYS A 25 -27.96 -11.80 -8.87
CA LYS A 25 -27.88 -12.93 -9.80
C LYS A 25 -26.87 -12.74 -10.92
N ALA A 26 -26.72 -11.51 -11.42
CA ALA A 26 -25.78 -11.21 -12.50
C ALA A 26 -24.31 -11.23 -12.05
N TRP A 27 -24.03 -10.86 -10.78
CA TRP A 27 -22.67 -10.57 -10.31
C TRP A 27 -22.15 -11.46 -9.18
N GLU A 28 -23.00 -12.28 -8.52
CA GLU A 28 -22.65 -13.08 -7.33
C GLU A 28 -21.47 -14.03 -7.53
N SER A 29 -21.25 -14.52 -8.77
CA SER A 29 -20.12 -15.41 -9.06
C SER A 29 -18.77 -14.69 -9.30
N LEU A 30 -18.81 -13.37 -9.53
CA LEU A 30 -17.63 -12.62 -9.93
C LEU A 30 -16.55 -12.51 -8.83
N PRO A 31 -16.88 -12.29 -7.54
CA PRO A 31 -15.87 -12.23 -6.48
C PRO A 31 -15.02 -13.50 -6.42
N ALA A 32 -15.61 -14.67 -6.38
CA ALA A 32 -14.88 -15.93 -6.30
C ALA A 32 -13.95 -16.15 -7.51
N ARG A 33 -14.42 -15.82 -8.71
CA ARG A 33 -13.62 -15.91 -9.94
C ARG A 33 -12.47 -14.93 -9.94
N THR A 34 -12.71 -13.68 -9.51
CA THR A 34 -11.67 -12.63 -9.43
C THR A 34 -10.61 -13.00 -8.41
N GLN A 35 -11.03 -13.50 -7.24
CA GLN A 35 -10.11 -13.96 -6.20
C GLN A 35 -9.21 -15.11 -6.69
N ALA A 36 -9.81 -16.15 -7.28
CA ALA A 36 -9.05 -17.30 -7.79
C ALA A 36 -8.02 -16.87 -8.85
N SER A 37 -8.46 -16.10 -9.84
CA SER A 37 -7.58 -15.58 -10.89
C SER A 37 -6.50 -14.64 -10.37
N PHE A 38 -6.81 -13.81 -9.36
CA PHE A 38 -5.82 -12.93 -8.75
C PHE A 38 -4.72 -13.70 -8.02
N VAL A 39 -5.09 -14.68 -7.22
CA VAL A 39 -4.12 -15.52 -6.50
C VAL A 39 -3.25 -16.32 -7.48
N GLU A 40 -3.86 -16.92 -8.51
CA GLU A 40 -3.15 -17.67 -9.53
C GLU A 40 -2.10 -16.82 -10.28
N LEU A 41 -2.46 -15.59 -10.66
CA LEU A 41 -1.62 -14.76 -11.53
C LEU A 41 -0.63 -13.88 -10.77
N PHE A 42 -1.00 -13.39 -9.58
CA PHE A 42 -0.20 -12.40 -8.87
C PHE A 42 0.65 -12.97 -7.75
N ARG A 43 0.30 -14.12 -7.16
CA ARG A 43 1.13 -14.71 -6.10
C ARG A 43 2.42 -15.26 -6.66
N LEU A 44 3.53 -14.76 -6.16
CA LEU A 44 4.87 -15.22 -6.51
C LEU A 44 5.32 -16.37 -5.58
N PRO A 45 6.18 -17.28 -6.06
CA PRO A 45 6.74 -18.34 -5.22
C PRO A 45 7.53 -17.82 -4.02
N GLU A 46 8.04 -16.60 -4.10
CA GLU A 46 8.79 -15.91 -3.06
C GLU A 46 7.90 -15.42 -1.88
N GLY A 47 6.59 -15.62 -1.95
CA GLY A 47 5.65 -15.30 -0.87
C GLY A 47 5.15 -13.84 -0.88
N TYR A 48 5.23 -13.13 -2.01
CA TYR A 48 4.62 -11.80 -2.17
C TYR A 48 3.88 -11.69 -3.49
N LEU A 49 3.29 -10.52 -3.80
CA LEU A 49 2.50 -10.33 -5.02
C LEU A 49 3.32 -9.58 -6.07
N ALA A 50 3.16 -10.00 -7.33
CA ALA A 50 3.62 -9.25 -8.49
C ALA A 50 3.03 -7.84 -8.50
N ASP A 51 3.80 -6.86 -8.96
CA ASP A 51 3.33 -5.49 -9.10
C ASP A 51 2.25 -5.38 -10.19
N PHE A 52 2.52 -5.99 -11.32
CA PHE A 52 1.54 -6.21 -12.39
C PHE A 52 1.82 -7.53 -13.12
N VAL A 53 0.88 -7.97 -13.95
CA VAL A 53 1.04 -9.13 -14.84
C VAL A 53 0.87 -8.64 -16.26
N GLY A 54 1.95 -8.70 -17.03
CA GLY A 54 2.00 -8.31 -18.43
C GLY A 54 2.07 -9.52 -19.37
N THR A 55 2.26 -9.25 -20.66
CA THR A 55 2.44 -10.29 -21.70
C THR A 55 3.68 -11.16 -21.46
N ASP A 56 4.70 -10.58 -20.84
CA ASP A 56 5.99 -11.25 -20.57
C ASP A 56 6.01 -11.94 -19.19
N GLY A 57 4.86 -11.97 -18.52
CA GLY A 57 4.68 -12.56 -17.21
C GLY A 57 4.57 -11.55 -16.05
N PRO A 58 4.69 -12.02 -14.79
CA PRO A 58 4.57 -11.18 -13.62
C PRO A 58 5.81 -10.33 -13.37
N ASP A 59 5.62 -9.02 -13.09
CA ASP A 59 6.69 -8.15 -12.60
C ASP A 59 6.99 -8.46 -11.13
N LYS A 60 8.24 -8.85 -10.85
CA LYS A 60 8.71 -9.28 -9.53
C LYS A 60 9.28 -8.12 -8.69
N SER A 61 9.14 -6.89 -9.14
CA SER A 61 9.59 -5.72 -8.38
C SER A 61 8.85 -5.63 -7.04
N THR A 62 9.59 -5.53 -5.95
CA THR A 62 8.98 -5.35 -4.64
C THR A 62 8.52 -3.91 -4.50
N ARG A 63 7.22 -3.69 -4.68
CA ARG A 63 6.53 -2.40 -4.62
C ARG A 63 5.37 -2.43 -3.61
N PRO A 64 4.95 -1.28 -3.07
CA PRO A 64 3.96 -1.24 -2.00
C PRO A 64 2.52 -1.55 -2.46
N ASN A 65 2.25 -1.64 -3.77
CA ASN A 65 0.90 -1.90 -4.29
C ASN A 65 0.28 -3.19 -3.72
N MET A 66 1.10 -4.17 -3.38
CA MET A 66 0.66 -5.43 -2.77
C MET A 66 -0.05 -5.24 -1.42
N ILE A 67 0.31 -4.21 -0.63
CA ILE A 67 -0.30 -4.01 0.70
C ILE A 67 -1.74 -3.54 0.60
N VAL A 68 -2.14 -2.91 -0.50
CA VAL A 68 -3.52 -2.49 -0.74
C VAL A 68 -4.46 -3.70 -0.73
N ALA A 69 -4.03 -4.84 -1.31
CA ALA A 69 -4.82 -6.07 -1.30
C ALA A 69 -5.05 -6.63 0.12
N CYS A 70 -4.14 -6.33 1.06
CA CYS A 70 -4.25 -6.74 2.47
C CYS A 70 -5.01 -5.73 3.32
N GLY A 71 -4.92 -4.43 3.02
CA GLY A 71 -5.51 -3.35 3.81
C GLY A 71 -6.97 -3.02 3.50
N LEU A 72 -7.57 -3.59 2.44
CA LEU A 72 -8.97 -3.37 2.08
C LEU A 72 -9.93 -4.25 2.90
N ASN A 73 -11.22 -3.88 2.93
CA ASN A 73 -12.22 -4.56 3.77
C ASN A 73 -12.52 -5.98 3.29
N TYR A 74 -12.71 -6.18 1.99
CA TYR A 74 -12.97 -7.50 1.42
C TYR A 74 -11.63 -8.14 1.01
N LYS A 75 -11.25 -9.20 1.71
CA LYS A 75 -9.96 -9.86 1.55
C LYS A 75 -9.94 -10.80 0.35
N MET A 76 -8.96 -10.63 -0.53
CA MET A 76 -8.68 -11.57 -1.63
C MET A 76 -7.71 -12.67 -1.22
N LEU A 77 -6.87 -12.40 -0.22
CA LEU A 77 -5.82 -13.29 0.27
C LEU A 77 -6.23 -13.95 1.57
N ASP A 78 -5.84 -15.19 1.77
CA ASP A 78 -5.91 -15.82 3.07
C ASP A 78 -4.92 -15.21 4.06
N GLU A 79 -5.03 -15.56 5.34
CA GLU A 79 -4.19 -15.00 6.40
C GLU A 79 -2.71 -15.29 6.20
N THR A 80 -2.36 -16.49 5.73
CA THR A 80 -0.96 -16.88 5.46
C THR A 80 -0.35 -15.98 4.39
N MET A 81 -1.06 -15.78 3.27
CA MET A 81 -0.62 -14.90 2.19
C MET A 81 -0.53 -13.44 2.65
N GLN A 82 -1.49 -12.96 3.46
CA GLN A 82 -1.44 -11.62 4.03
C GLN A 82 -0.19 -11.43 4.91
N LEU A 83 0.14 -12.39 5.76
CA LEU A 83 1.34 -12.37 6.60
C LEU A 83 2.63 -12.36 5.76
N GLU A 84 2.70 -13.12 4.68
CA GLU A 84 3.83 -13.12 3.74
C GLU A 84 4.02 -11.73 3.11
N VAL A 85 2.94 -11.09 2.65
CA VAL A 85 2.97 -9.73 2.10
C VAL A 85 3.38 -8.70 3.15
N ILE A 86 2.79 -8.74 4.36
CA ILE A 86 3.13 -7.83 5.46
C ILE A 86 4.62 -7.93 5.82
N ARG A 87 5.16 -9.14 5.91
CA ARG A 87 6.60 -9.36 6.17
C ARG A 87 7.47 -8.77 5.09
N THR A 88 7.14 -8.99 3.82
CA THR A 88 7.86 -8.43 2.68
C THR A 88 7.85 -6.91 2.68
N VAL A 89 6.69 -6.30 2.89
CA VAL A 89 6.54 -4.84 2.98
C VAL A 89 7.34 -4.29 4.17
N ARG A 90 7.24 -4.90 5.34
CA ARG A 90 8.00 -4.51 6.53
C ARG A 90 9.50 -4.56 6.31
N GLN A 91 9.99 -5.62 5.68
CA GLN A 91 11.42 -5.86 5.49
C GLN A 91 12.04 -4.95 4.42
N HIS A 92 11.30 -4.64 3.35
CA HIS A 92 11.87 -4.01 2.17
C HIS A 92 11.37 -2.60 1.89
N LEU A 93 10.19 -2.24 2.40
CA LEU A 93 9.54 -0.98 2.02
C LEU A 93 9.25 -0.05 3.20
N LEU A 94 9.04 -0.57 4.41
CA LEU A 94 8.72 0.25 5.56
C LEU A 94 9.92 1.15 5.95
N THR A 95 9.63 2.44 6.10
CA THR A 95 10.54 3.45 6.65
C THR A 95 9.88 4.15 7.83
N PRO A 96 10.59 4.96 8.61
CA PRO A 96 9.97 5.77 9.65
C PRO A 96 8.89 6.73 9.14
N LYS A 97 8.90 7.11 7.85
CA LYS A 97 8.04 8.15 7.26
C LYS A 97 7.03 7.65 6.22
N GLY A 98 6.95 6.35 5.98
CA GLY A 98 6.03 5.80 4.98
C GLY A 98 6.53 4.52 4.34
N LEU A 99 5.90 4.11 3.24
CA LEU A 99 6.38 2.97 2.45
C LEU A 99 7.12 3.45 1.21
N ARG A 100 8.30 2.86 0.98
CA ARG A 100 9.05 3.03 -0.28
C ARG A 100 8.22 2.60 -1.47
N THR A 101 8.29 3.34 -2.57
CA THR A 101 7.63 2.98 -3.82
C THR A 101 8.36 1.88 -4.58
N LEU A 102 9.61 1.59 -4.22
CA LEU A 102 10.44 0.50 -4.75
C LEU A 102 11.45 0.05 -3.70
N SER A 103 11.70 -1.26 -3.64
CA SER A 103 12.72 -1.82 -2.75
C SER A 103 14.13 -1.36 -3.11
N PRO A 104 15.01 -1.03 -2.13
CA PRO A 104 16.42 -0.72 -2.35
C PRO A 104 17.22 -1.83 -3.03
N ARG A 105 16.69 -3.05 -3.12
CA ARG A 105 17.31 -4.16 -3.86
C ARG A 105 17.15 -4.07 -5.36
N ASN A 106 16.26 -3.21 -5.85
CA ASN A 106 16.05 -3.01 -7.29
C ASN A 106 17.09 -2.02 -7.82
N LEU A 107 17.64 -2.30 -9.00
CA LEU A 107 18.65 -1.46 -9.65
C LEU A 107 18.14 -0.06 -10.02
N LEU A 108 16.82 0.11 -10.16
CA LEU A 108 16.19 1.39 -10.46
C LEU A 108 15.89 2.22 -9.20
N TYR A 109 16.23 1.71 -8.00
CA TYR A 109 15.95 2.40 -6.75
C TYR A 109 16.63 3.77 -6.69
N LYS A 110 15.84 4.79 -6.34
CA LYS A 110 16.29 6.15 -6.07
C LYS A 110 15.53 6.71 -4.86
N GLY A 111 16.13 6.61 -3.69
CA GLY A 111 15.50 6.95 -2.41
C GLY A 111 15.39 8.44 -2.10
N SER A 112 16.11 9.32 -2.85
CA SER A 112 16.10 10.77 -2.61
C SER A 112 15.52 11.54 -3.80
N LEU A 113 14.70 12.57 -3.51
CA LEU A 113 14.19 13.56 -4.47
C LEU A 113 15.13 14.76 -4.63
N GLU A 114 16.26 14.77 -3.96
CA GLU A 114 17.14 15.92 -3.97
C GLU A 114 17.79 16.14 -5.34
N GLY A 115 17.84 17.40 -5.79
CA GLY A 115 18.42 17.79 -7.08
C GLY A 115 17.60 17.39 -8.30
N GLY A 116 18.25 17.41 -9.45
CA GLY A 116 17.74 16.91 -10.72
C GLY A 116 16.64 17.75 -11.38
N SER A 117 16.30 17.33 -12.59
CA SER A 117 15.19 17.86 -13.38
C SER A 117 13.83 17.42 -12.81
N PRO A 118 12.71 18.03 -13.25
CA PRO A 118 11.37 17.53 -12.92
C PRO A 118 11.16 16.03 -13.22
N ALA A 119 11.72 15.56 -14.34
CA ALA A 119 11.64 14.16 -14.74
C ALA A 119 12.41 13.22 -13.78
N GLU A 120 13.58 13.62 -13.30
CA GLU A 120 14.35 12.85 -12.32
C GLU A 120 13.67 12.81 -10.96
N ARG A 121 13.01 13.89 -10.54
CA ARG A 121 12.22 13.91 -9.31
C ARG A 121 10.97 13.03 -9.42
N ASP A 122 10.25 13.09 -10.56
CA ASP A 122 9.12 12.20 -10.84
C ASP A 122 9.56 10.73 -10.83
N PHE A 123 10.71 10.43 -11.44
CA PHE A 123 11.29 9.08 -11.41
C PHE A 123 11.58 8.63 -9.97
N ALA A 124 12.22 9.46 -9.14
CA ALA A 124 12.52 9.13 -7.74
C ALA A 124 11.23 8.93 -6.92
N GLY A 125 10.22 9.77 -7.13
CA GLY A 125 8.91 9.65 -6.48
C GLY A 125 8.24 8.29 -6.74
N LYS A 126 8.47 7.72 -7.92
CA LYS A 126 7.93 6.41 -8.34
C LYS A 126 8.85 5.23 -8.05
N ASN A 127 10.15 5.47 -7.82
CA ASN A 127 11.14 4.40 -7.73
C ASN A 127 12.02 4.48 -6.45
N GLY A 128 11.45 4.93 -5.35
CA GLY A 128 12.19 4.90 -4.08
C GLY A 128 11.52 5.67 -2.97
N SER A 129 11.12 6.91 -3.19
CA SER A 129 10.56 7.80 -2.16
C SER A 129 9.52 7.13 -1.26
N ALA A 130 9.49 7.54 0.00
CA ALA A 130 8.54 7.03 0.98
C ALA A 130 7.25 7.85 1.01
N TRP A 131 6.11 7.17 0.94
CA TRP A 131 4.80 7.79 0.90
C TRP A 131 3.99 7.46 2.15
N PRO A 132 3.60 8.46 2.97
CA PRO A 132 2.83 8.25 4.20
C PRO A 132 1.46 7.63 3.96
N TRP A 133 0.74 8.02 2.89
CA TRP A 133 -0.62 7.56 2.63
C TRP A 133 -0.77 6.04 2.54
N LEU A 134 0.30 5.33 2.22
CA LEU A 134 0.32 3.87 2.17
C LEU A 134 0.29 3.21 3.56
N LEU A 135 0.65 3.96 4.62
CA LEU A 135 0.65 3.45 5.99
C LEU A 135 -0.73 3.01 6.46
N GLN A 136 -1.80 3.68 6.01
CA GLN A 136 -3.17 3.28 6.34
C GLN A 136 -3.46 1.81 5.96
N PHE A 137 -3.01 1.38 4.77
CA PHE A 137 -3.19 0.00 4.32
C PHE A 137 -2.31 -0.97 5.09
N TYR A 138 -1.07 -0.56 5.38
CA TYR A 138 -0.14 -1.37 6.15
C TYR A 138 -0.63 -1.59 7.59
N VAL A 139 -0.96 -0.53 8.30
CA VAL A 139 -1.43 -0.61 9.70
C VAL A 139 -2.75 -1.37 9.77
N LYS A 140 -3.70 -1.09 8.84
CA LYS A 140 -4.95 -1.83 8.78
C LYS A 140 -4.72 -3.32 8.52
N ALA A 141 -3.86 -3.69 7.58
CA ALA A 141 -3.54 -5.08 7.31
C ALA A 141 -2.96 -5.78 8.55
N CYS A 142 -2.04 -5.11 9.26
CA CYS A 142 -1.48 -5.60 10.51
C CYS A 142 -2.55 -5.79 11.61
N PHE A 143 -3.44 -4.82 11.77
CA PHE A 143 -4.49 -4.85 12.79
C PHE A 143 -5.59 -5.88 12.48
N ASP A 144 -5.84 -6.17 11.20
CA ASP A 144 -6.78 -7.22 10.81
C ASP A 144 -6.23 -8.63 11.11
N ILE A 145 -4.90 -8.78 11.21
CA ILE A 145 -4.26 -10.03 11.66
C ILE A 145 -4.26 -10.13 13.18
N ASP A 146 -3.64 -9.15 13.86
CA ASP A 146 -3.58 -9.10 15.32
C ASP A 146 -3.27 -7.68 15.79
N ARG A 147 -4.31 -6.99 16.26
CA ARG A 147 -4.18 -5.61 16.69
C ARG A 147 -3.23 -5.45 17.88
N ASP A 148 -3.29 -6.34 18.85
CA ASP A 148 -2.52 -6.20 20.09
C ASP A 148 -1.04 -6.38 19.84
N VAL A 149 -0.67 -7.32 18.97
CA VAL A 149 0.72 -7.58 18.54
C VAL A 149 1.28 -6.38 17.76
N PHE A 150 0.49 -5.74 16.90
CA PHE A 150 0.98 -4.68 16.03
C PHE A 150 0.78 -3.25 16.57
N LEU A 151 0.02 -3.08 17.65
CA LEU A 151 -0.24 -1.76 18.24
C LEU A 151 1.03 -1.00 18.66
N PRO A 152 2.07 -1.62 19.27
CA PRO A 152 3.31 -0.92 19.57
C PRO A 152 3.99 -0.34 18.34
N GLN A 153 4.04 -1.09 17.24
CA GLN A 153 4.63 -0.62 15.97
C GLN A 153 3.82 0.54 15.37
N ALA A 154 2.49 0.47 15.41
CA ALA A 154 1.65 1.56 14.91
C ALA A 154 1.88 2.86 15.69
N ARG A 155 2.04 2.78 17.02
CA ARG A 155 2.39 3.94 17.86
C ARG A 155 3.76 4.51 17.53
N GLU A 156 4.76 3.66 17.29
CA GLU A 156 6.09 4.07 16.85
C GLU A 156 6.04 4.81 15.51
N ILE A 157 5.27 4.28 14.55
CA ILE A 157 5.06 4.92 13.25
C ILE A 157 4.47 6.32 13.42
N LEU A 158 3.44 6.49 14.26
CA LEU A 158 2.82 7.80 14.52
C LEU A 158 3.81 8.76 15.17
N ALA A 159 4.55 8.33 16.17
CA ALA A 159 5.53 9.16 16.88
C ALA A 159 6.64 9.71 15.96
N ASN A 160 6.95 9.01 14.88
CA ASN A 160 7.93 9.49 13.89
C ASN A 160 7.50 10.77 13.16
N PHE A 161 6.23 11.17 13.21
CA PHE A 161 5.71 12.39 12.57
C PHE A 161 5.65 13.60 13.52
N ASP A 162 5.87 13.43 14.81
CA ASP A 162 5.75 14.51 15.80
C ASP A 162 6.65 15.71 15.48
N GLU A 163 7.88 15.47 15.03
CA GLU A 163 8.82 16.53 14.65
C GLU A 163 8.37 17.24 13.36
N ASP A 164 7.88 16.51 12.36
CA ASP A 164 7.46 17.09 11.08
C ASP A 164 6.25 17.99 11.23
N ILE A 165 5.28 17.59 12.07
CA ILE A 165 4.09 18.39 12.38
C ILE A 165 4.48 19.74 13.01
N GLN A 166 5.62 19.81 13.70
CA GLN A 166 6.08 21.03 14.36
C GLN A 166 7.05 21.86 13.49
N SER A 167 7.77 21.25 12.56
CA SER A 167 8.88 21.90 11.86
C SER A 167 8.62 22.20 10.39
N TYR A 168 8.10 21.26 9.60
CA TYR A 168 7.98 21.44 8.16
C TYR A 168 6.60 21.95 7.72
N GLY A 169 5.55 21.24 8.03
CA GLY A 169 4.19 21.55 7.58
C GLY A 169 3.29 22.13 8.67
N ILE A 170 3.78 22.69 9.73
CA ILE A 170 3.15 23.12 10.98
C ILE A 170 1.67 22.70 11.10
N GLY A 171 1.41 21.61 11.82
CA GLY A 171 0.06 21.03 11.96
C GLY A 171 -0.37 20.15 10.78
N SER A 172 0.55 19.76 9.89
CA SER A 172 0.26 18.94 8.70
C SER A 172 1.41 17.98 8.38
N ILE A 173 1.17 17.09 7.42
CA ILE A 173 2.13 16.10 6.91
C ILE A 173 2.33 16.33 5.41
N CYS A 174 3.59 16.32 4.96
CA CYS A 174 3.92 16.53 3.57
C CYS A 174 3.53 15.34 2.68
N GLU A 175 3.65 15.55 1.38
CA GLU A 175 3.24 14.56 0.37
C GLU A 175 4.05 13.28 0.45
N LEU A 176 5.38 13.39 0.53
CA LEU A 176 6.30 12.26 0.55
C LEU A 176 7.62 12.65 1.23
N TYR A 177 8.47 11.66 1.46
CA TYR A 177 9.76 11.81 2.09
C TYR A 177 10.85 11.14 1.25
N ASP A 178 12.10 11.60 1.42
CA ASP A 178 13.23 10.76 1.04
C ASP A 178 13.15 9.44 1.81
N ALA A 179 13.43 8.34 1.13
CA ALA A 179 13.29 7.01 1.74
C ALA A 179 14.56 6.54 2.46
N ASP A 180 15.63 7.31 2.32
CA ASP A 180 16.91 7.08 2.99
C ASP A 180 17.18 8.21 3.99
N PRO A 181 17.96 7.96 5.05
CA PRO A 181 18.29 8.98 6.04
C PRO A 181 18.87 10.26 5.39
N PRO A 182 18.51 11.44 5.86
CA PRO A 182 17.72 11.75 7.07
C PRO A 182 16.19 11.75 6.91
N TYR A 183 15.64 11.12 5.87
CA TYR A 183 14.19 11.06 5.59
C TYR A 183 13.56 12.44 5.41
N ALA A 184 14.20 13.30 4.65
CA ALA A 184 13.78 14.69 4.46
C ALA A 184 12.39 14.79 3.85
N SER A 185 11.59 15.73 4.35
CA SER A 185 10.26 16.06 3.82
C SER A 185 10.36 16.61 2.40
N ARG A 186 9.46 16.17 1.50
CA ARG A 186 9.46 16.49 0.07
C ARG A 186 8.04 16.69 -0.45
N GLY A 187 7.95 17.17 -1.70
CA GLY A 187 6.68 17.39 -2.39
C GLY A 187 5.86 18.54 -1.80
N ALA A 188 4.54 18.43 -1.83
CA ALA A 188 3.65 19.42 -1.24
C ALA A 188 3.81 19.44 0.28
N ILE A 189 3.89 20.66 0.85
CA ILE A 189 4.08 20.87 2.31
C ILE A 189 2.96 20.24 3.13
N SER A 190 1.73 20.27 2.62
CA SER A 190 0.53 19.70 3.24
C SER A 190 -0.23 18.89 2.21
N GLN A 191 -0.43 17.60 2.48
CA GLN A 191 -1.11 16.71 1.56
C GLN A 191 -2.22 15.93 2.26
N ALA A 192 -3.46 16.10 1.77
CA ALA A 192 -4.65 15.55 2.41
C ALA A 192 -4.59 14.03 2.61
N TRP A 193 -4.12 13.27 1.66
CA TRP A 193 -4.01 11.81 1.80
C TRP A 193 -2.92 11.36 2.78
N SER A 194 -1.85 12.16 2.97
CA SER A 194 -0.84 11.88 4.01
C SER A 194 -1.42 12.16 5.40
N VAL A 195 -2.08 13.30 5.57
CA VAL A 195 -2.76 13.67 6.84
C VAL A 195 -3.86 12.68 7.20
N GLY A 196 -4.63 12.22 6.20
CA GLY A 196 -5.73 11.28 6.45
C GLY A 196 -5.28 9.84 6.73
N ALA A 197 -4.01 9.51 6.48
CA ALA A 197 -3.46 8.18 6.67
C ALA A 197 -2.67 8.02 7.97
N VAL A 198 -2.21 9.10 8.56
CA VAL A 198 -1.46 9.20 9.81
C VAL A 198 -2.34 9.77 10.92
#